data_904e63f67552fa0bc2177480e5df9b8c
#
_entry.id   904e63f67552fa0bc2177480e5df9b8c
#
_cell.length_a   1.000
_cell.length_b   1.000
_cell.length_c   1.000
_cell.angle_alpha   90.00
_cell.angle_beta   90.00
_cell.angle_gamma   90.00
#
_symmetry.space_group_name_H-M   'P 1'
#
loop_
_entity.id
_entity.type
_entity.pdbx_description
1 polymer ?
#
loop_
_entity_poly.entity_id
_entity_poly.type
_entity_poly.pdbx_seq_one_letter_code
_entity_poly.pdbx_strand_id
1 'polypeptide(L)'
;MRSADIGRLATVQRDGTPQNSPVGFTYNAQLGTIDIAGYQMSKSQKFRNIAHNDKVAFVVDDITSRDPWRVRCLEIRGTAEQAQAGPAGSGDGLDPAIIRVHPRRIISFGIDDQDSEPYELTADIRDV
;
A
#
# COMPACT_ATOMS: atom_id res chain seq x y z
N MET A 1 -9.31 -5.51 3.31
CA MET A 1 -9.97 -4.71 2.26
C MET A 1 -9.94 -5.45 0.93
N ARG A 2 -10.82 -6.42 0.81
CA ARG A 2 -10.82 -7.30 -0.37
C ARG A 2 -11.37 -6.63 -1.63
N SER A 3 -12.16 -5.57 -1.46
CA SER A 3 -12.79 -4.90 -2.60
C SER A 3 -11.89 -3.87 -3.26
N ALA A 4 -10.71 -3.57 -2.70
CA ALA A 4 -9.78 -2.59 -3.25
C ALA A 4 -8.52 -3.31 -3.73
N ASP A 5 -8.30 -3.32 -5.03
CA ASP A 5 -7.14 -3.98 -5.63
C ASP A 5 -6.01 -3.00 -5.96
N ILE A 6 -6.28 -1.72 -5.84
CA ILE A 6 -5.33 -0.66 -6.15
C ILE A 6 -5.16 0.22 -4.92
N GLY A 7 -3.91 0.39 -4.52
CA GLY A 7 -3.53 1.34 -3.49
C GLY A 7 -2.67 2.44 -4.07
N ARG A 8 -2.20 3.33 -3.20
CA ARG A 8 -1.28 4.40 -3.57
C ARG A 8 -0.05 4.28 -2.70
N LEU A 9 1.10 4.20 -3.37
CA LEU A 9 2.39 4.09 -2.68
C LEU A 9 3.15 5.38 -2.83
N ALA A 10 3.52 5.98 -1.70
CA ALA A 10 4.37 7.16 -1.65
C ALA A 10 5.79 6.73 -1.32
N THR A 11 6.73 7.18 -2.13
CA THR A 11 8.17 6.97 -1.95
C THR A 11 8.87 8.32 -2.01
N VAL A 12 10.14 8.35 -1.64
CA VAL A 12 10.92 9.59 -1.61
C VAL A 12 12.06 9.47 -2.61
N GLN A 13 12.14 10.43 -3.52
CA GLN A 13 13.21 10.49 -4.50
C GLN A 13 14.52 10.92 -3.84
N ARG A 14 15.61 10.72 -4.57
CA ARG A 14 16.94 11.01 -4.04
C ARG A 14 17.09 12.47 -3.58
N ASP A 15 16.42 13.41 -4.24
CA ASP A 15 16.45 14.83 -3.88
C ASP A 15 15.46 15.21 -2.76
N GLY A 16 14.77 14.23 -2.19
CA GLY A 16 13.79 14.47 -1.13
C GLY A 16 12.37 14.71 -1.63
N THR A 17 12.16 14.78 -2.94
CA THR A 17 10.84 15.01 -3.50
C THR A 17 9.98 13.76 -3.35
N PRO A 18 8.75 13.86 -2.84
CA PRO A 18 7.87 12.70 -2.76
C PRO A 18 7.32 12.31 -4.13
N GLN A 19 7.12 11.02 -4.31
CA GLN A 19 6.43 10.46 -5.48
C GLN A 19 5.28 9.60 -4.98
N ASN A 20 4.13 9.71 -5.60
CA ASN A 20 2.96 8.92 -5.25
C ASN A 20 2.42 8.26 -6.51
N SER A 21 2.19 6.96 -6.46
CA SER A 21 1.75 6.20 -7.64
C SER A 21 0.67 5.19 -7.27
N PRO A 22 -0.32 4.98 -8.15
CA PRO A 22 -1.25 3.87 -7.99
C PRO A 22 -0.52 2.55 -8.26
N VAL A 23 -0.80 1.55 -7.45
CA VAL A 23 -0.14 0.25 -7.54
C VAL A 23 -1.13 -0.87 -7.24
N GLY A 24 -0.96 -1.99 -7.93
CA GLY A 24 -1.60 -3.24 -7.52
C GLY A 24 -0.84 -3.83 -6.35
N PHE A 25 -1.53 -4.51 -5.48
CA PHE A 25 -0.91 -5.05 -4.28
C PHE A 25 -1.58 -6.34 -3.83
N THR A 26 -0.84 -7.12 -3.06
CA THR A 26 -1.37 -8.27 -2.35
C THR A 26 -0.85 -8.24 -0.91
N TYR A 27 -1.65 -8.78 0.00
CA TYR A 27 -1.23 -8.95 1.37
C TYR A 27 -0.54 -10.30 1.51
N ASN A 28 0.70 -10.26 2.02
CA ASN A 28 1.47 -11.48 2.30
C ASN A 28 1.26 -11.85 3.77
N ALA A 29 0.36 -12.79 4.03
CA ALA A 29 0.00 -13.16 5.39
C ALA A 29 1.15 -13.85 6.12
N GLN A 30 2.02 -14.54 5.41
CA GLN A 30 3.16 -15.24 6.02
C GLN A 30 4.19 -14.27 6.59
N LEU A 31 4.41 -13.17 5.91
CA LEU A 31 5.40 -12.16 6.31
C LEU A 31 4.78 -10.95 6.98
N GLY A 32 3.46 -10.80 6.91
CA GLY A 32 2.81 -9.60 7.40
C GLY A 32 3.15 -8.36 6.59
N THR A 33 3.34 -8.51 5.28
CA THR A 33 3.78 -7.43 4.41
C THR A 33 2.76 -7.15 3.32
N ILE A 34 2.89 -5.97 2.70
CA ILE A 34 2.18 -5.63 1.47
C ILE A 34 3.19 -5.78 0.33
N ASP A 35 2.89 -6.67 -0.60
CA ASP A 35 3.77 -6.95 -1.74
C ASP A 35 3.19 -6.31 -2.99
N ILE A 36 4.01 -5.53 -3.68
CA ILE A 36 3.61 -4.72 -4.83
C ILE A 36 4.39 -5.21 -6.05
N ALA A 37 3.67 -5.67 -7.06
CA ALA A 37 4.24 -6.16 -8.31
C ALA A 37 3.91 -5.19 -9.45
N GLY A 38 4.62 -5.32 -10.55
CA GLY A 38 4.37 -4.53 -11.75
C GLY A 38 5.05 -5.14 -12.96
N TYR A 39 4.64 -4.72 -14.16
CA TYR A 39 5.17 -5.31 -15.40
C TYR A 39 6.64 -4.94 -15.64
N GLN A 40 7.05 -3.77 -15.21
CA GLN A 40 8.46 -3.33 -15.33
C GLN A 40 8.92 -2.74 -14.00
N MET A 41 8.64 -3.45 -12.93
CA MET A 41 8.93 -2.97 -11.58
C MET A 41 10.40 -2.59 -11.41
N SER A 42 11.32 -3.44 -11.84
CA SER A 42 12.76 -3.20 -11.67
C SER A 42 13.25 -1.93 -12.37
N LYS A 43 12.50 -1.44 -13.35
CA LYS A 43 12.83 -0.22 -14.09
C LYS A 43 12.09 1.00 -13.60
N SER A 44 11.19 0.84 -12.64
CA SER A 44 10.35 1.94 -12.17
C SER A 44 11.11 2.88 -11.25
N GLN A 45 10.69 4.15 -11.23
CA GLN A 45 11.29 5.14 -10.34
C GLN A 45 11.05 4.79 -8.87
N LYS A 46 9.84 4.30 -8.54
CA LYS A 46 9.52 3.93 -7.15
C LYS A 46 10.42 2.81 -6.64
N PHE A 47 10.76 1.85 -7.51
CA PHE A 47 11.65 0.76 -7.13
C PHE A 47 13.07 1.28 -6.84
N ARG A 48 13.55 2.21 -7.64
CA ARG A 48 14.84 2.86 -7.40
C ARG A 48 14.83 3.73 -6.15
N ASN A 49 13.71 4.42 -5.90
CA ASN A 49 13.59 5.32 -4.75
C ASN A 49 13.82 4.58 -3.44
N ILE A 50 13.24 3.40 -3.28
CA ILE A 50 13.34 2.67 -2.02
C ILE A 50 14.75 2.13 -1.75
N ALA A 51 15.58 2.04 -2.77
CA ALA A 51 16.99 1.68 -2.58
C ALA A 51 17.79 2.80 -1.91
N HIS A 52 17.34 4.04 -2.06
CA HIS A 52 18.00 5.21 -1.45
C HIS A 52 17.32 5.67 -0.17
N ASN A 53 16.00 5.55 -0.11
CA ASN A 53 15.22 5.93 1.06
C ASN A 53 14.10 4.91 1.22
N ASP A 54 14.20 4.10 2.26
CA ASP A 54 13.26 3.01 2.49
C ASP A 54 11.96 3.44 3.16
N LYS A 55 11.81 4.71 3.52
CA LYS A 55 10.59 5.21 4.16
C LYS A 55 9.49 5.34 3.13
N VAL A 56 8.34 4.73 3.41
CA VAL A 56 7.21 4.72 2.51
C VAL A 56 5.91 4.91 3.27
N ALA A 57 4.89 5.33 2.54
CA ALA A 57 3.51 5.33 3.01
C ALA A 57 2.65 4.70 1.94
N PHE A 58 1.70 3.90 2.37
CA PHE A 58 0.79 3.19 1.49
C PHE A 58 -0.63 3.43 1.97
N VAL A 59 -1.53 3.76 1.05
CA VAL A 59 -2.93 3.97 1.41
C VAL A 59 -3.81 3.21 0.43
N VAL A 60 -4.84 2.60 0.97
CA VAL A 60 -5.92 2.04 0.19
C VAL A 60 -7.21 2.51 0.83
N ASP A 61 -8.13 2.98 0.00
CA ASP A 61 -9.40 3.51 0.45
C ASP A 61 -10.47 3.21 -0.57
N ASP A 62 -11.71 3.21 -0.12
CA ASP A 62 -12.83 3.08 -1.03
C ASP A 62 -14.06 3.78 -0.45
N ILE A 63 -15.04 3.96 -1.32
CA ILE A 63 -16.33 4.51 -0.97
C ILE A 63 -17.29 3.33 -0.91
N THR A 64 -17.80 3.02 0.30
CA THR A 64 -18.70 1.90 0.48
C THR A 64 -20.15 2.27 0.20
N SER A 65 -20.47 3.56 0.28
CA SER A 65 -21.78 4.09 -0.06
C SER A 65 -21.68 5.57 -0.42
N ARG A 66 -22.42 6.02 -1.41
CA ARG A 66 -22.45 7.43 -1.82
C ARG A 66 -23.63 8.19 -1.23
N ASP A 67 -24.70 7.47 -0.91
CA ASP A 67 -25.90 8.07 -0.34
C ASP A 67 -26.54 7.04 0.59
N PRO A 68 -26.27 7.14 1.90
CA PRO A 68 -25.43 8.14 2.59
C PRO A 68 -23.94 7.94 2.32
N TRP A 69 -23.16 8.99 2.49
CA TRP A 69 -21.72 8.97 2.27
C TRP A 69 -21.03 8.11 3.34
N ARG A 70 -20.34 7.07 2.89
CA ARG A 70 -19.59 6.18 3.75
C ARG A 70 -18.27 5.84 3.08
N VAL A 71 -17.18 5.95 3.83
CA VAL A 71 -15.84 5.65 3.35
C VAL A 71 -15.11 4.75 4.33
N ARG A 72 -14.12 4.06 3.83
CA ARG A 72 -13.16 3.35 4.67
C ARG A 72 -11.76 3.57 4.12
N CYS A 73 -10.78 3.56 5.02
CA CYS A 73 -9.40 3.87 4.67
C CYS A 73 -8.45 3.03 5.51
N LEU A 74 -7.38 2.59 4.87
CA LEU A 74 -6.27 1.94 5.53
C LEU A 74 -4.99 2.63 5.07
N GLU A 75 -4.29 3.25 6.00
CA GLU A 75 -3.00 3.87 5.74
C GLU A 75 -1.92 3.07 6.46
N ILE A 76 -0.86 2.75 5.77
CA ILE A 76 0.28 2.01 6.32
C ILE A 76 1.52 2.86 6.14
N ARG A 77 2.20 3.15 7.23
CA ARG A 77 3.50 3.80 7.22
C ARG A 77 4.55 2.77 7.60
N GLY A 78 5.65 2.77 6.89
CA GLY A 78 6.67 1.78 7.18
C GLY A 78 7.91 1.92 6.31
N THR A 79 8.56 0.80 6.11
CA THR A 79 9.75 0.72 5.27
C THR A 79 9.50 -0.25 4.13
N ALA A 80 10.23 -0.09 3.05
CA ALA A 80 10.11 -0.97 1.91
C ALA A 80 11.47 -1.47 1.48
N GLU A 81 11.48 -2.67 0.92
CA GLU A 81 12.69 -3.26 0.36
C GLU A 81 12.44 -3.72 -1.07
N GLN A 82 13.50 -3.72 -1.87
CA GLN A 82 13.49 -4.40 -3.15
C GLN A 82 13.56 -5.90 -2.89
N ALA A 83 12.61 -6.65 -3.42
CA ALA A 83 12.52 -8.09 -3.20
C ALA A 83 12.22 -8.81 -4.51
N GLN A 84 12.19 -10.13 -4.46
CA GLN A 84 11.87 -10.97 -5.60
C GLN A 84 10.63 -11.78 -5.27
N ALA A 85 9.70 -11.83 -6.21
CA ALA A 85 8.55 -12.72 -6.11
C ALA A 85 9.04 -14.17 -6.26
N GLY A 86 8.34 -15.09 -5.60
CA GLY A 86 8.60 -16.50 -5.81
C GLY A 86 8.24 -16.93 -7.24
N PRO A 87 8.57 -18.19 -7.60
CA PRO A 87 8.33 -18.68 -8.97
C PRO A 87 6.87 -18.55 -9.42
N ALA A 88 5.92 -18.61 -8.50
CA ALA A 88 4.50 -18.50 -8.81
C ALA A 88 4.07 -17.08 -9.16
N GLY A 89 4.89 -16.08 -8.89
CA GLY A 89 4.55 -14.68 -9.13
C GLY A 89 4.89 -14.15 -10.52
N SER A 90 5.56 -14.96 -11.35
CA SER A 90 6.08 -14.49 -12.62
C SER A 90 5.25 -14.90 -13.84
N GLY A 91 4.04 -15.43 -13.62
CA GLY A 91 3.27 -16.11 -14.66
C GLY A 91 2.62 -15.22 -15.69
N ASP A 92 2.39 -13.94 -15.42
CA ASP A 92 1.53 -13.09 -16.24
C ASP A 92 2.28 -11.93 -16.90
N GLY A 93 3.57 -12.10 -17.17
CA GLY A 93 4.39 -11.04 -17.73
C GLY A 93 4.84 -10.02 -16.69
N LEU A 94 4.55 -10.26 -15.42
CA LEU A 94 5.02 -9.41 -14.34
C LEU A 94 6.52 -9.58 -14.13
N ASP A 95 7.19 -8.49 -13.83
CA ASP A 95 8.59 -8.51 -13.43
C ASP A 95 8.70 -9.32 -12.11
N PRO A 96 9.69 -10.22 -11.98
CA PRO A 96 9.89 -10.90 -10.70
C PRO A 96 10.29 -9.97 -9.57
N ALA A 97 10.79 -8.77 -9.86
CA ALA A 97 11.08 -7.78 -8.84
C ALA A 97 9.78 -7.23 -8.24
N ILE A 98 9.75 -7.10 -6.93
CA ILE A 98 8.61 -6.52 -6.21
C ILE A 98 9.11 -5.52 -5.18
N ILE A 99 8.19 -4.65 -4.76
CA ILE A 99 8.40 -3.80 -3.58
C ILE A 99 7.69 -4.47 -2.42
N ARG A 100 8.41 -4.73 -1.35
CA ARG A 100 7.83 -5.33 -0.14
C ARG A 100 7.78 -4.30 0.95
N VAL A 101 6.56 -3.94 1.36
CA VAL A 101 6.32 -2.93 2.39
C VAL A 101 6.16 -3.62 3.74
N HIS A 102 7.00 -3.23 4.70
CA HIS A 102 6.94 -3.70 6.08
C HIS A 102 6.22 -2.67 6.93
N PRO A 103 4.99 -2.95 7.38
CA PRO A 103 4.24 -1.98 8.18
C PRO A 103 4.93 -1.68 9.50
N ARG A 104 4.91 -0.40 9.88
CA ARG A 104 5.36 0.08 11.19
C ARG A 104 4.20 0.67 11.96
N ARG A 105 3.32 1.40 11.28
CA ARG A 105 2.13 1.98 11.86
C ARG A 105 0.97 1.78 10.90
N ILE A 106 -0.15 1.32 11.42
CA ILE A 106 -1.37 1.10 10.66
C ILE A 106 -2.43 2.04 11.21
N ILE A 107 -3.00 2.84 10.33
CA ILE A 107 -4.05 3.82 10.67
C ILE A 107 -5.25 3.45 9.82
N SER A 108 -6.38 3.18 10.47
CA SER A 108 -7.60 2.81 9.76
C SER A 108 -8.79 3.56 10.31
N PHE A 109 -9.77 3.79 9.46
CA PHE A 109 -11.07 4.28 9.88
C PHE A 109 -12.13 3.81 8.90
N GLY A 110 -13.37 3.70 9.40
CA GLY A 110 -14.50 3.27 8.59
C GLY A 110 -14.53 1.79 8.29
N ILE A 111 -13.57 1.01 8.76
CA ILE A 111 -13.50 -0.43 8.51
C ILE A 111 -14.41 -1.17 9.48
N ASP A 112 -14.36 -0.80 10.76
CA ASP A 112 -15.20 -1.39 11.80
C ASP A 112 -16.47 -0.58 12.05
N ASP A 113 -16.53 0.67 11.57
CA ASP A 113 -17.62 1.63 11.79
C ASP A 113 -18.26 2.03 10.46
N GLN A 114 -18.56 1.08 9.60
CA GLN A 114 -19.03 1.36 8.24
C GLN A 114 -20.36 2.09 8.18
N ASP A 115 -21.18 1.96 9.23
CA ASP A 115 -22.49 2.60 9.28
C ASP A 115 -22.46 3.97 9.96
N SER A 116 -21.31 4.43 10.43
CA SER A 116 -21.17 5.73 11.08
C SER A 116 -21.02 6.84 10.05
N GLU A 117 -21.52 8.03 10.38
CA GLU A 117 -21.28 9.20 9.55
C GLU A 117 -19.77 9.51 9.50
N PRO A 118 -19.23 9.99 8.36
CA PRO A 118 -17.79 10.26 8.27
C PRO A 118 -17.25 11.18 9.36
N TYR A 119 -18.04 12.17 9.80
CA TYR A 119 -17.60 13.08 10.86
C TYR A 119 -17.59 12.45 12.25
N GLU A 120 -18.17 11.26 12.39
CA GLU A 120 -18.16 10.50 13.64
C GLU A 120 -17.00 9.52 13.72
N LEU A 121 -16.32 9.27 12.58
CA LEU A 121 -15.26 8.28 12.52
C LEU A 121 -14.04 8.79 13.26
N THR A 122 -13.41 7.90 14.03
CA THR A 122 -12.13 8.14 14.66
C THR A 122 -11.11 7.18 14.07
N ALA A 123 -9.90 7.66 13.90
CA ALA A 123 -8.82 6.82 13.39
C ALA A 123 -8.41 5.80 14.45
N ASP A 124 -8.29 4.56 14.03
CA ASP A 124 -7.68 3.49 14.83
C ASP A 124 -6.20 3.42 14.43
N ILE A 125 -5.31 3.69 15.37
CA ILE A 125 -3.88 3.77 15.13
C ILE A 125 -3.21 2.64 15.89
N ARG A 126 -2.43 1.84 15.14
CA ARG A 126 -1.74 0.70 15.73
C ARG A 126 -0.31 0.67 15.25
N ASP A 127 0.63 0.58 16.19
CA ASP A 127 2.03 0.36 15.89
C ASP A 127 2.31 -1.15 15.81
N VAL A 128 3.11 -1.50 14.83
CA VAL A 128 3.44 -2.90 14.57
C VAL A 128 4.78 -3.27 15.21
#